data_05f4372025bc582d21aa2c8440ebd033
#
_entry.id   05f4372025bc582d21aa2c8440ebd033
#
_cell.length_a   1.000
_cell.length_b   1.000
_cell.length_c   1.000
_cell.angle_alpha   90.00
_cell.angle_beta   90.00
_cell.angle_gamma   90.00
#
_symmetry.space_group_name_H-M   'P 1'
#
loop_
_entity.id
_entity.type
_entity.pdbx_description
1 polymer ?
#
loop_
_entity_poly.entity_id
_entity_poly.type
_entity_poly.pdbx_seq_one_letter_code
_entity_poly.pdbx_strand_id
1 'polypeptide(L)'
;MKQLSNFDPEFTILMPCLNERRTLPLCIREIQTFLSDADISAEILVADNGSTDGSPAIARKMGARVISVARQGYGNALTGGINAARGRYIIMG
;
A
#
# COMPACT_ATOMS: atom_id res chain seq x y z
N MET A 1 -16.60 -21.63 4.69
CA MET A 1 -15.36 -20.87 4.89
C MET A 1 -14.89 -20.34 3.54
N LYS A 2 -14.61 -19.06 3.48
CA LYS A 2 -14.10 -18.49 2.24
C LYS A 2 -12.67 -18.96 2.02
N GLN A 3 -12.42 -19.56 0.88
CA GLN A 3 -11.08 -19.96 0.49
C GLN A 3 -10.43 -18.81 -0.28
N LEU A 4 -9.25 -18.39 0.15
CA LEU A 4 -8.50 -17.38 -0.59
C LEU A 4 -7.97 -17.99 -1.89
N SER A 5 -8.05 -17.23 -2.98
CA SER A 5 -7.42 -17.64 -4.21
C SER A 5 -5.90 -17.51 -4.08
N ASN A 6 -5.16 -18.12 -5.01
CA ASN A 6 -3.70 -17.99 -5.02
C ASN A 6 -3.21 -16.57 -5.28
N PHE A 7 -4.10 -15.69 -5.73
CA PHE A 7 -3.79 -14.29 -6.02
C PHE A 7 -4.18 -13.34 -4.91
N ASP A 8 -4.94 -13.83 -3.93
CA ASP A 8 -5.36 -12.99 -2.81
C ASP A 8 -4.26 -12.96 -1.75
N PRO A 9 -3.79 -11.79 -1.35
CA PRO A 9 -2.82 -11.71 -0.28
C PRO A 9 -3.48 -11.96 1.08
N GLU A 10 -2.71 -12.47 2.01
CA GLU A 10 -3.19 -12.59 3.38
C GLU A 10 -3.24 -11.23 4.07
N PHE A 11 -2.26 -10.39 3.79
CA PHE A 11 -2.15 -9.07 4.40
C PHE A 11 -2.16 -7.96 3.36
N THR A 12 -2.68 -6.82 3.74
CA THR A 12 -2.44 -5.55 3.04
C THR A 12 -1.61 -4.66 3.95
N ILE A 13 -0.46 -4.23 3.44
CA ILE A 13 0.33 -3.20 4.10
C ILE A 13 -0.12 -1.87 3.52
N LEU A 14 -0.87 -1.12 4.29
CA LEU A 14 -1.47 0.13 3.85
C LEU A 14 -0.59 1.31 4.22
N MET A 15 -0.23 2.10 3.22
CA MET A 15 0.61 3.29 3.38
C MET A 15 -0.11 4.51 2.83
N PRO A 16 -0.56 5.44 3.67
CA PRO A 16 -1.00 6.74 3.19
C PRO A 16 0.18 7.53 2.65
N CYS A 17 -0.03 8.27 1.59
CA CYS A 17 1.06 9.02 0.95
C CYS A 17 0.58 10.39 0.50
N LEU A 18 1.39 11.40 0.78
CA LEU A 18 1.21 12.74 0.23
C LEU A 18 2.59 13.37 0.05
N ASN A 19 3.04 13.45 -1.21
CA ASN A 19 4.33 14.08 -1.56
C ASN A 19 5.51 13.52 -0.76
N GLU A 20 5.69 12.20 -0.82
CA GLU A 20 6.75 11.51 -0.08
C GLU A 20 7.73 10.80 -1.03
N ARG A 21 8.06 11.46 -2.13
CA ARG A 21 8.90 10.91 -3.18
C ARG A 21 10.24 10.37 -2.67
N ARG A 22 10.84 11.03 -1.65
CA ARG A 22 12.17 10.65 -1.17
C ARG A 22 12.15 9.46 -0.23
N THR A 23 11.11 9.37 0.60
CA THR A 23 11.03 8.33 1.64
C THR A 23 10.25 7.11 1.21
N LEU A 24 9.25 7.29 0.36
CA LEU A 24 8.36 6.20 -0.05
C LEU A 24 9.09 5.01 -0.68
N PRO A 25 10.05 5.20 -1.61
CA PRO A 25 10.78 4.08 -2.18
C PRO A 25 11.55 3.27 -1.15
N LEU A 26 12.15 3.93 -0.18
CA LEU A 26 12.91 3.28 0.88
C LEU A 26 11.98 2.42 1.75
N CYS A 27 10.84 2.98 2.12
CA CYS A 27 9.85 2.26 2.92
C CYS A 27 9.32 1.03 2.18
N ILE A 28 8.98 1.18 0.91
CA ILE A 28 8.49 0.07 0.10
C ILE A 28 9.55 -1.03 0.02
N ARG A 29 10.80 -0.67 -0.22
CA ARG A 29 11.89 -1.65 -0.31
C ARG A 29 12.10 -2.40 1.00
N GLU A 30 12.08 -1.72 2.12
CA GLU A 30 12.21 -2.35 3.42
C GLU A 30 11.08 -3.34 3.68
N ILE A 31 9.86 -2.96 3.34
CA ILE A 31 8.70 -3.84 3.48
C ILE A 31 8.83 -5.05 2.57
N GLN A 32 9.23 -4.86 1.32
CA GLN A 32 9.42 -5.95 0.37
C GLN A 32 10.45 -6.96 0.86
N THR A 33 11.56 -6.47 1.40
CA THR A 33 12.62 -7.32 1.96
C THR A 33 12.08 -8.13 3.14
N PHE A 34 11.38 -7.48 4.05
CA PHE A 34 10.78 -8.15 5.20
C PHE A 34 9.80 -9.24 4.76
N LEU A 35 8.91 -8.93 3.83
CA LEU A 35 7.91 -9.89 3.35
C LEU A 35 8.55 -11.09 2.70
N SER A 36 9.60 -10.87 1.91
CA SER A 36 10.33 -11.95 1.26
C SER A 36 11.05 -12.84 2.28
N ASP A 37 11.76 -12.24 3.22
CA ASP A 37 12.51 -12.99 4.22
C ASP A 37 11.60 -13.78 5.15
N ALA A 38 10.43 -13.24 5.46
CA ALA A 38 9.47 -13.89 6.35
C ALA A 38 8.50 -14.84 5.61
N ASP A 39 8.58 -14.89 4.28
CA ASP A 39 7.67 -15.69 3.42
C ASP A 39 6.19 -15.35 3.69
N ILE A 40 5.90 -14.06 3.74
CA ILE A 40 4.54 -13.57 3.99
C ILE A 40 3.90 -13.11 2.69
N SER A 41 2.67 -13.57 2.45
CA SER A 41 1.87 -13.13 1.31
C SER A 41 1.16 -11.82 1.66
N ALA A 42 1.56 -10.74 1.00
CA ALA A 42 0.98 -9.43 1.23
C ALA A 42 1.02 -8.57 -0.02
N GLU A 43 0.05 -7.67 -0.13
CA GLU A 43 0.13 -6.55 -1.06
C GLU A 43 0.62 -5.32 -0.32
N ILE A 44 1.31 -4.44 -1.03
CA ILE A 44 1.59 -3.09 -0.56
C ILE A 44 0.61 -2.18 -1.27
N LEU A 45 -0.20 -1.49 -0.50
CA LEU A 45 -1.23 -0.58 -1.01
C LEU A 45 -0.92 0.83 -0.56
N VAL A 46 -0.65 1.70 -1.53
CA VAL A 46 -0.40 3.11 -1.28
C VAL A 46 -1.69 3.88 -1.56
N ALA A 47 -2.21 4.52 -0.52
CA ALA A 47 -3.37 5.39 -0.63
C ALA A 47 -2.87 6.82 -0.82
N ASP A 48 -2.85 7.28 -2.07
CA ASP A 48 -2.31 8.58 -2.42
C ASP A 48 -3.35 9.68 -2.28
N ASN A 49 -3.00 10.68 -1.54
CA ASN A 49 -3.91 11.77 -1.15
C ASN A 49 -3.69 13.04 -1.96
N GLY A 50 -3.28 12.90 -3.22
CA GLY A 50 -3.13 14.02 -4.13
C GLY A 50 -1.70 14.48 -4.35
N SER A 51 -0.74 13.56 -4.35
CA SER A 51 0.68 13.89 -4.58
C SER A 51 0.90 14.50 -5.96
N THR A 52 1.80 15.46 -6.01
CA THR A 52 2.21 16.16 -7.23
C THR A 52 3.69 15.97 -7.56
N ASP A 53 4.39 15.17 -6.78
CA ASP A 53 5.84 14.97 -6.88
C ASP A 53 6.26 13.69 -7.60
N GLY A 54 5.30 12.93 -8.14
CA GLY A 54 5.58 11.66 -8.81
C GLY A 54 5.60 10.45 -7.90
N SER A 55 5.28 10.60 -6.61
CA SER A 55 5.23 9.48 -5.66
C SER A 55 4.42 8.29 -6.16
N PRO A 56 3.18 8.49 -6.69
CA PRO A 56 2.38 7.34 -7.14
C PRO A 56 3.05 6.52 -8.24
N ALA A 57 3.67 7.18 -9.19
CA ALA A 57 4.35 6.49 -10.29
C ALA A 57 5.53 5.67 -9.79
N ILE A 58 6.28 6.21 -8.83
CA ILE A 58 7.41 5.51 -8.22
C ILE A 58 6.93 4.26 -7.50
N ALA A 59 5.85 4.39 -6.73
CA ALA A 59 5.28 3.26 -6.00
C ALA A 59 4.85 2.14 -6.96
N ARG A 60 4.17 2.48 -8.04
CA ARG A 60 3.74 1.50 -9.05
C ARG A 60 4.92 0.78 -9.68
N LYS A 61 5.98 1.50 -10.00
CA LYS A 61 7.20 0.90 -10.56
C LYS A 61 7.84 -0.11 -9.62
N MET A 62 7.69 0.08 -8.33
CA MET A 62 8.23 -0.82 -7.32
C MET A 62 7.32 -1.99 -7.01
N GLY A 63 6.17 -2.08 -7.66
CA GLY A 63 5.25 -3.19 -7.47
C GLY A 63 4.14 -2.95 -6.45
N ALA A 64 4.04 -1.76 -5.89
CA ALA A 64 2.92 -1.42 -5.02
C ALA A 64 1.67 -1.11 -5.85
N ARG A 65 0.53 -1.43 -5.30
CA ARG A 65 -0.74 -0.99 -5.85
C ARG A 65 -1.04 0.40 -5.30
N VAL A 66 -1.51 1.29 -6.14
CA VAL A 66 -1.77 2.67 -5.75
C VAL A 66 -3.22 3.01 -6.04
N ILE A 67 -3.87 3.61 -5.07
CA ILE A 67 -5.20 4.20 -5.26
C ILE A 67 -5.11 5.69 -4.97
N SER A 68 -5.95 6.46 -5.64
CA SER A 68 -6.09 7.89 -5.39
C SER A 68 -7.27 8.12 -4.48
N VAL A 69 -7.05 8.90 -3.41
CA VAL A 69 -8.10 9.30 -2.49
C VAL A 69 -8.27 10.80 -2.64
N ALA A 70 -9.36 11.20 -3.27
CA ALA A 70 -9.58 12.61 -3.62
C ALA A 70 -9.78 13.50 -2.40
N ARG A 71 -10.46 12.99 -1.38
CA ARG A 71 -10.75 13.76 -0.18
C ARG A 71 -9.50 13.82 0.69
N GLN A 72 -8.95 15.00 0.83
CA GLN A 72 -7.70 15.17 1.57
C GLN A 72 -7.86 14.93 3.06
N GLY A 73 -6.77 14.48 3.68
CA GLY A 73 -6.69 14.21 5.10
C GLY A 73 -6.23 12.79 5.36
N TYR A 74 -5.45 12.64 6.41
CA TYR A 74 -4.87 11.35 6.79
C TYR A 74 -5.96 10.30 7.03
N GLY A 75 -7.02 10.67 7.75
CA GLY A 75 -8.13 9.76 8.02
C GLY A 75 -8.87 9.33 6.76
N ASN A 76 -9.03 10.24 5.79
CA ASN A 76 -9.67 9.92 4.51
C ASN A 76 -8.79 8.99 3.68
N ALA A 77 -7.47 9.20 3.68
CA ALA A 77 -6.54 8.31 3.00
C ALA A 77 -6.59 6.90 3.60
N LEU A 78 -6.60 6.78 4.91
CA LEU A 78 -6.72 5.49 5.58
C LEU A 78 -8.04 4.80 5.25
N THR A 79 -9.14 5.52 5.32
CA THR A 79 -10.47 4.96 5.01
C THR A 79 -10.54 4.46 3.57
N GLY A 80 -10.04 5.26 2.63
CA GLY A 80 -9.98 4.85 1.23
C GLY A 80 -9.13 3.60 1.02
N GLY A 81 -7.99 3.54 1.70
CA GLY A 81 -7.10 2.39 1.64
C GLY A 81 -7.74 1.14 2.23
N ILE A 82 -8.38 1.27 3.39
CA ILE A 82 -9.07 0.15 4.04
C ILE A 82 -10.16 -0.42 3.12
N ASN A 83 -10.92 0.45 2.48
CA ASN A 83 -11.98 0.01 1.57
C ASN A 83 -11.44 -0.68 0.32
N ALA A 84 -10.24 -0.33 -0.12
CA ALA A 84 -9.62 -0.90 -1.31
C ALA A 84 -8.75 -2.12 -1.02
N ALA A 85 -8.44 -2.38 0.22
CA ALA A 85 -7.54 -3.48 0.62
C ALA A 85 -8.10 -4.83 0.20
N ARG A 86 -7.22 -5.68 -0.30
CA ARG A 86 -7.56 -7.05 -0.73
C ARG A 86 -7.13 -8.09 0.26
N GLY A 87 -6.24 -7.74 1.18
CA GLY A 87 -5.75 -8.64 2.19
C GLY A 87 -6.81 -8.98 3.22
N ARG A 88 -6.67 -10.16 3.80
CA ARG A 88 -7.54 -10.62 4.88
C ARG A 88 -7.36 -9.76 6.13
N TYR A 89 -6.14 -9.31 6.36
CA TYR A 89 -5.77 -8.43 7.46
C TYR A 89 -5.08 -7.19 6.91
N ILE A 90 -5.23 -6.08 7.61
CA ILE A 90 -4.62 -4.81 7.21
C ILE A 90 -3.62 -4.39 8.27
N ILE A 91 -2.40 -4.11 7.83
CA ILE A 91 -1.34 -3.56 8.67
C ILE A 91 -1.05 -2.17 8.15
N MET A 92 -1.07 -1.18 9.03
CA MET A 92 -0.75 0.19 8.67
C MET A 92 0.75 0.41 8.77
N GLY A 93 1.29 0.89 7.66
CA GLY A 93 2.71 1.17 7.55
C GLY A 93 3.04 2.65 7.55
#